data_a338953cb25801cd20b62bb4946613cc
#
_entry.id   a338953cb25801cd20b62bb4946613cc
#
_cell.length_a   1.000
_cell.length_b   1.000
_cell.length_c   1.000
_cell.angle_alpha   90.00
_cell.angle_beta   90.00
_cell.angle_gamma   90.00
#
_symmetry.space_group_name_H-M   'P 1'
#
loop_
_entity.id
_entity.type
_entity.pdbx_description
1 polymer ?
#
loop_
_entity_poly.entity_id
_entity_poly.type
_entity_poly.pdbx_seq_one_letter_code
_entity_poly.pdbx_strand_id
1 'polypeptide(L)'
;MKKLIFSLLLVCAAIVVGHAQTPLKKVYDETINPMEQIDRALATARSSQQPKLVICQVGGNWCPWCLRFADFAATDPDIAKVIDDHFLLIHVNYHPRKAQDASAEALMSRLGHPQRFGFPVFVVLDGEGRVVHIQDSSFLEEGKGYSKEKVLRFLNAWTPEAIGMKKGS
;
A
#
# COMPACT_ATOMS: atom_id res chain seq x y z
N MET A 1 -9.18 -72.54 26.78
CA MET A 1 -9.87 -71.66 25.84
C MET A 1 -9.44 -70.22 26.13
N LYS A 2 -8.43 -69.76 25.40
CA LYS A 2 -7.84 -68.39 25.59
C LYS A 2 -8.46 -67.50 24.54
N LYS A 3 -9.24 -66.45 24.94
CA LYS A 3 -9.80 -65.44 24.06
C LYS A 3 -8.74 -64.37 23.82
N LEU A 4 -8.21 -64.29 22.60
CA LEU A 4 -7.40 -63.17 22.13
C LEU A 4 -8.30 -61.98 21.81
N ILE A 5 -8.15 -60.90 22.54
CA ILE A 5 -8.76 -59.59 22.24
C ILE A 5 -7.75 -58.82 21.39
N PHE A 6 -8.06 -58.68 20.10
CA PHE A 6 -7.32 -57.82 19.17
C PHE A 6 -7.79 -56.38 19.38
N SER A 7 -6.96 -55.58 20.02
CA SER A 7 -7.21 -54.14 20.19
C SER A 7 -6.71 -53.37 18.95
N LEU A 8 -7.64 -52.89 18.12
CA LEU A 8 -7.36 -52.12 16.91
C LEU A 8 -7.15 -50.66 17.31
N LEU A 9 -5.89 -50.25 17.45
CA LEU A 9 -5.51 -48.87 17.65
C LEU A 9 -5.65 -48.10 16.33
N LEU A 10 -6.74 -47.33 16.19
CA LEU A 10 -6.96 -46.40 15.08
C LEU A 10 -6.13 -45.16 15.31
N VAL A 11 -4.96 -45.04 14.67
CA VAL A 11 -4.14 -43.81 14.69
C VAL A 11 -4.73 -42.83 13.68
N CYS A 12 -5.49 -41.87 14.16
CA CYS A 12 -5.90 -40.71 13.36
C CYS A 12 -4.69 -39.79 13.14
N ALA A 13 -4.01 -39.93 12.01
CA ALA A 13 -3.03 -38.97 11.56
C ALA A 13 -3.78 -37.69 11.11
N ALA A 14 -3.80 -36.68 11.97
CA ALA A 14 -4.27 -35.36 11.59
C ALA A 14 -3.28 -34.77 10.58
N ILE A 15 -3.65 -34.75 9.30
CA ILE A 15 -2.91 -34.05 8.26
C ILE A 15 -3.10 -32.56 8.52
N VAL A 16 -2.11 -31.92 9.15
CA VAL A 16 -2.03 -30.46 9.23
C VAL A 16 -1.69 -29.96 7.83
N VAL A 17 -2.70 -29.59 7.05
CA VAL A 17 -2.52 -28.88 5.79
C VAL A 17 -2.04 -27.49 6.13
N GLY A 18 -0.73 -27.32 6.21
CA GLY A 18 -0.10 -26.03 6.29
C GLY A 18 -0.47 -25.23 5.04
N HIS A 19 -1.31 -24.19 5.20
CA HIS A 19 -1.54 -23.24 4.12
C HIS A 19 -0.23 -22.50 3.88
N ALA A 20 0.51 -22.92 2.87
CA ALA A 20 1.65 -22.15 2.36
C ALA A 20 1.07 -20.84 1.83
N GLN A 21 1.33 -19.72 2.54
CA GLN A 21 0.94 -18.41 2.06
C GLN A 21 1.66 -18.13 0.75
N THR A 22 0.90 -17.87 -0.30
CA THR A 22 1.46 -17.46 -1.59
C THR A 22 2.34 -16.22 -1.37
N PRO A 23 3.58 -16.21 -1.87
CA PRO A 23 4.45 -15.05 -1.72
C PRO A 23 3.80 -13.80 -2.32
N LEU A 24 3.78 -12.71 -1.57
CA LEU A 24 3.25 -11.44 -2.06
C LEU A 24 4.05 -10.96 -3.28
N LYS A 25 3.33 -10.42 -4.26
CA LYS A 25 3.93 -9.91 -5.49
C LYS A 25 4.78 -8.67 -5.20
N LYS A 26 5.99 -8.61 -5.75
CA LYS A 26 6.81 -7.41 -5.78
C LYS A 26 6.17 -6.37 -6.69
N VAL A 27 5.98 -5.15 -6.19
CA VAL A 27 5.29 -4.07 -6.91
C VAL A 27 6.13 -2.80 -7.05
N TYR A 28 7.22 -2.68 -6.30
CA TYR A 28 8.13 -1.56 -6.40
C TYR A 28 9.15 -1.80 -7.50
N ASP A 29 9.20 -0.90 -8.49
CA ASP A 29 10.25 -0.91 -9.51
C ASP A 29 11.48 -0.19 -8.94
N GLU A 30 12.53 -0.96 -8.68
CA GLU A 30 13.77 -0.46 -8.09
C GLU A 30 14.70 0.21 -9.12
N THR A 31 14.32 0.19 -10.41
CA THR A 31 15.09 0.78 -11.52
C THR A 31 14.64 2.19 -11.88
N ILE A 32 13.44 2.58 -11.49
CA ILE A 32 12.85 3.89 -11.79
C ILE A 32 13.37 4.92 -10.78
N ASN A 33 13.73 6.11 -11.29
CA ASN A 33 13.98 7.26 -10.43
C ASN A 33 12.67 7.70 -9.75
N PRO A 34 12.59 7.69 -8.40
CA PRO A 34 11.35 8.02 -7.69
C PRO A 34 10.85 9.45 -7.95
N MET A 35 11.75 10.42 -8.13
CA MET A 35 11.38 11.81 -8.42
C MET A 35 10.68 11.93 -9.76
N GLU A 36 11.23 11.28 -10.81
CA GLU A 36 10.61 11.23 -12.13
C GLU A 36 9.30 10.43 -12.14
N GLN A 37 9.20 9.38 -11.33
CA GLN A 37 7.96 8.61 -11.19
C GLN A 37 6.84 9.50 -10.65
N ILE A 38 7.12 10.31 -9.63
CA ILE A 38 6.16 11.27 -9.08
C ILE A 38 5.79 12.32 -10.13
N ASP A 39 6.75 12.88 -10.86
CA ASP A 39 6.48 13.88 -11.89
C ASP A 39 5.58 13.34 -13.00
N ARG A 40 5.80 12.10 -13.45
CA ARG A 40 4.94 11.43 -14.44
C ARG A 40 3.53 11.20 -13.89
N ALA A 41 3.40 10.78 -12.64
CA ALA A 41 2.10 10.58 -12.01
C ALA A 41 1.33 11.90 -11.88
N LEU A 42 1.98 12.97 -11.48
CA LEU A 42 1.38 14.31 -11.41
C LEU A 42 0.94 14.81 -12.80
N ALA A 43 1.76 14.60 -13.84
CA ALA A 43 1.39 14.95 -15.21
C ALA A 43 0.15 14.18 -15.67
N THR A 44 0.08 12.88 -15.36
CA THR A 44 -1.09 12.04 -15.67
C THR A 44 -2.32 12.48 -14.89
N ALA A 45 -2.19 12.82 -13.60
CA ALA A 45 -3.29 13.30 -12.77
C ALA A 45 -3.88 14.61 -13.33
N ARG A 46 -3.03 15.55 -13.75
CA ARG A 46 -3.45 16.82 -14.36
C ARG A 46 -4.14 16.65 -15.72
N SER A 47 -3.75 15.65 -16.51
CA SER A 47 -4.35 15.38 -17.81
C SER A 47 -5.61 14.52 -17.74
N SER A 48 -5.98 14.04 -16.57
CA SER A 48 -7.20 13.24 -16.36
C SER A 48 -8.45 14.09 -16.60
N GLN A 49 -9.48 13.51 -17.22
CA GLN A 49 -10.77 14.18 -17.45
C GLN A 49 -11.46 14.56 -16.13
N GLN A 50 -11.21 13.84 -15.08
CA GLN A 50 -11.64 14.17 -13.72
C GLN A 50 -10.42 14.42 -12.85
N PRO A 51 -10.48 15.40 -11.92
CA PRO A 51 -9.40 15.68 -10.99
C PRO A 51 -9.03 14.42 -10.21
N LYS A 52 -7.73 14.08 -10.19
CA LYS A 52 -7.19 13.00 -9.36
C LYS A 52 -6.05 13.53 -8.51
N LEU A 53 -5.93 12.95 -7.33
CA LEU A 53 -4.76 13.13 -6.48
C LEU A 53 -3.76 11.99 -6.70
N VAL A 54 -2.51 12.21 -6.33
CA VAL A 54 -1.49 11.14 -6.37
C VAL A 54 -1.27 10.62 -4.96
N ILE A 55 -1.38 9.31 -4.76
CA ILE A 55 -0.96 8.65 -3.53
C ILE A 55 0.40 7.99 -3.78
N CYS A 56 1.42 8.48 -3.08
CA CYS A 56 2.73 7.84 -3.03
C CYS A 56 2.73 6.83 -1.86
N GLN A 57 2.65 5.54 -2.16
CA GLN A 57 2.95 4.49 -1.18
C GLN A 57 4.46 4.36 -1.07
N VAL A 58 5.07 5.00 -0.08
CA VAL A 58 6.52 4.97 0.13
C VAL A 58 6.92 3.72 0.88
N GLY A 59 7.90 3.00 0.36
CA GLY A 59 8.40 1.76 0.94
C GLY A 59 9.26 0.98 -0.06
N GLY A 60 9.13 -0.35 -0.09
CA GLY A 60 9.90 -1.17 -1.02
C GLY A 60 9.53 -2.65 -0.94
N ASN A 61 10.09 -3.43 -1.87
CA ASN A 61 9.90 -4.89 -1.92
C ASN A 61 10.49 -5.64 -0.71
N TRP A 62 11.29 -4.97 0.10
CA TRP A 62 11.84 -5.47 1.35
C TRP A 62 10.85 -5.41 2.53
N CYS A 63 9.74 -4.69 2.36
CA CYS A 63 8.77 -4.38 3.41
C CYS A 63 7.50 -5.26 3.26
N PRO A 64 7.29 -6.28 4.10
CA PRO A 64 6.12 -7.15 3.99
C PRO A 64 4.79 -6.41 4.12
N TRP A 65 4.70 -5.38 4.97
CA TRP A 65 3.50 -4.58 5.14
C TRP A 65 3.19 -3.73 3.89
N CYS A 66 4.24 -3.27 3.21
CA CYS A 66 4.08 -2.56 1.94
C CYS A 66 3.44 -3.45 0.86
N LEU A 67 3.92 -4.70 0.76
CA LEU A 67 3.39 -5.66 -0.20
C LEU A 67 1.97 -6.13 0.16
N ARG A 68 1.66 -6.28 1.46
CA ARG A 68 0.30 -6.60 1.92
C ARG A 68 -0.69 -5.49 1.57
N PHE A 69 -0.31 -4.22 1.74
CA PHE A 69 -1.19 -3.12 1.35
C PHE A 69 -1.43 -3.10 -0.16
N ALA A 70 -0.37 -3.27 -0.94
CA ALA A 70 -0.49 -3.29 -2.41
C ALA A 70 -1.40 -4.43 -2.89
N ASP A 71 -1.28 -5.62 -2.31
CA ASP A 71 -2.15 -6.76 -2.60
C ASP A 71 -3.59 -6.47 -2.18
N PHE A 72 -3.80 -5.96 -0.97
CA PHE A 72 -5.11 -5.60 -0.45
C PHE A 72 -5.80 -4.53 -1.30
N ALA A 73 -5.09 -3.47 -1.67
CA ALA A 73 -5.61 -2.39 -2.51
C ALA A 73 -5.98 -2.86 -3.92
N ALA A 74 -5.27 -3.87 -4.45
CA ALA A 74 -5.54 -4.42 -5.77
C ALA A 74 -6.66 -5.49 -5.77
N THR A 75 -6.91 -6.15 -4.65
CA THR A 75 -7.84 -7.30 -4.58
C THR A 75 -9.18 -6.98 -3.93
N ASP A 76 -9.26 -5.96 -3.06
CA ASP A 76 -10.56 -5.51 -2.52
C ASP A 76 -11.25 -4.58 -3.53
N PRO A 77 -12.45 -4.97 -4.05
CA PRO A 77 -13.10 -4.24 -5.14
C PRO A 77 -13.55 -2.82 -4.75
N ASP A 78 -13.93 -2.60 -3.49
CA ASP A 78 -14.39 -1.28 -3.07
C ASP A 78 -13.20 -0.31 -2.92
N ILE A 79 -12.07 -0.81 -2.40
CA ILE A 79 -10.86 -0.02 -2.27
C ILE A 79 -10.29 0.30 -3.64
N ALA A 80 -10.17 -0.71 -4.53
CA ALA A 80 -9.71 -0.52 -5.89
C ALA A 80 -10.56 0.52 -6.62
N LYS A 81 -11.89 0.46 -6.46
CA LYS A 81 -12.81 1.42 -7.08
C LYS A 81 -12.56 2.85 -6.59
N VAL A 82 -12.42 3.07 -5.28
CA VAL A 82 -12.18 4.43 -4.75
C VAL A 82 -10.83 4.96 -5.23
N ILE A 83 -9.80 4.10 -5.29
CA ILE A 83 -8.49 4.49 -5.83
C ILE A 83 -8.62 4.85 -7.31
N ASP A 84 -9.25 4.00 -8.11
CA ASP A 84 -9.40 4.23 -9.56
C ASP A 84 -10.22 5.48 -9.88
N ASP A 85 -11.24 5.79 -9.08
CA ASP A 85 -12.08 6.96 -9.31
C ASP A 85 -11.37 8.28 -8.95
N HIS A 86 -10.58 8.31 -7.88
CA HIS A 86 -10.11 9.56 -7.26
C HIS A 86 -8.60 9.75 -7.20
N PHE A 87 -7.81 8.68 -7.41
CA PHE A 87 -6.38 8.70 -7.17
C PHE A 87 -5.57 8.05 -8.30
N LEU A 88 -4.28 8.40 -8.35
CA LEU A 88 -3.23 7.61 -8.95
C LEU A 88 -2.36 7.08 -7.82
N LEU A 89 -2.46 5.78 -7.52
CA LEU A 89 -1.61 5.10 -6.55
C LEU A 89 -0.30 4.69 -7.22
N ILE A 90 0.83 5.18 -6.72
CA ILE A 90 2.16 4.79 -7.16
C ILE A 90 2.99 4.21 -6.02
N HIS A 91 3.83 3.23 -6.35
CA HIS A 91 4.72 2.58 -5.39
C HIS A 91 6.11 3.23 -5.48
N VAL A 92 6.40 4.11 -4.53
CA VAL A 92 7.64 4.89 -4.48
C VAL A 92 8.70 4.11 -3.72
N ASN A 93 9.71 3.61 -4.45
CA ASN A 93 10.77 2.81 -3.85
C ASN A 93 11.71 3.68 -2.99
N TYR A 94 11.83 3.30 -1.73
CA TYR A 94 12.76 3.90 -0.76
C TYR A 94 13.25 2.84 0.22
N HIS A 95 14.55 2.86 0.51
CA HIS A 95 15.15 1.92 1.46
C HIS A 95 15.95 2.67 2.53
N PRO A 96 15.48 2.73 3.80
CA PRO A 96 16.05 3.62 4.83
C PRO A 96 17.51 3.33 5.19
N ARG A 97 18.00 2.12 4.91
CA ARG A 97 19.40 1.74 5.19
C ARG A 97 20.34 1.88 3.99
N LYS A 98 19.80 2.01 2.77
CA LYS A 98 20.58 2.10 1.52
C LYS A 98 20.53 3.49 0.91
N ALA A 99 19.42 4.18 1.09
CA ALA A 99 19.16 5.51 0.55
C ALA A 99 19.62 6.57 1.57
N GLN A 100 20.92 6.88 1.55
CA GLN A 100 21.52 7.89 2.44
C GLN A 100 22.28 8.95 1.63
N ASP A 101 21.92 9.09 0.37
CA ASP A 101 22.51 10.09 -0.55
C ASP A 101 21.60 11.33 -0.68
N ALA A 102 22.12 12.34 -1.37
CA ALA A 102 21.38 13.60 -1.60
C ALA A 102 20.07 13.40 -2.37
N SER A 103 19.95 12.35 -3.19
CA SER A 103 18.73 12.07 -3.95
C SER A 103 17.62 11.53 -3.04
N ALA A 104 17.99 10.68 -2.09
CA ALA A 104 17.06 10.16 -1.08
C ALA A 104 16.58 11.27 -0.14
N GLU A 105 17.48 12.18 0.27
CA GLU A 105 17.11 13.32 1.09
C GLU A 105 16.17 14.28 0.33
N ALA A 106 16.45 14.57 -0.94
CA ALA A 106 15.58 15.39 -1.78
C ALA A 106 14.18 14.76 -1.94
N LEU A 107 14.11 13.43 -2.12
CA LEU A 107 12.84 12.70 -2.19
C LEU A 107 12.05 12.84 -0.88
N MET A 108 12.69 12.60 0.25
CA MET A 108 12.02 12.68 1.56
C MET A 108 11.60 14.10 1.88
N SER A 109 12.42 15.10 1.56
CA SER A 109 12.08 16.51 1.69
C SER A 109 10.86 16.89 0.85
N ARG A 110 10.84 16.47 -0.42
CA ARG A 110 9.69 16.68 -1.33
C ARG A 110 8.39 16.12 -0.78
N LEU A 111 8.46 14.97 -0.12
CA LEU A 111 7.30 14.26 0.44
C LEU A 111 6.98 14.65 1.90
N GLY A 112 7.63 15.66 2.46
CA GLY A 112 7.38 16.14 3.81
C GLY A 112 7.94 15.26 4.91
N HIS A 113 9.06 14.57 4.64
CA HIS A 113 9.77 13.67 5.56
C HIS A 113 8.90 12.57 6.16
N PRO A 114 8.18 11.77 5.33
CA PRO A 114 7.22 10.79 5.80
C PRO A 114 7.86 9.59 6.49
N GLN A 115 9.16 9.33 6.26
CA GLN A 115 9.89 8.16 6.80
C GLN A 115 9.87 8.07 8.34
N ARG A 116 9.54 9.16 9.04
CA ARG A 116 9.38 9.20 10.51
C ARG A 116 8.23 8.33 11.03
N PHE A 117 7.28 7.97 10.15
CA PHE A 117 6.12 7.13 10.48
C PHE A 117 6.35 5.62 10.21
N GLY A 118 7.52 5.23 9.70
CA GLY A 118 7.76 3.85 9.27
C GLY A 118 7.24 3.57 7.86
N PHE A 119 7.04 2.26 7.52
CA PHE A 119 6.69 1.84 6.17
C PHE A 119 5.67 0.70 6.16
N PRO A 120 4.71 0.72 5.19
CA PRO A 120 4.52 1.80 4.24
C PRO A 120 4.06 3.08 4.91
N VAL A 121 4.34 4.20 4.29
CA VAL A 121 3.67 5.46 4.60
C VAL A 121 3.06 6.01 3.33
N PHE A 122 1.88 6.63 3.43
CA PHE A 122 1.17 7.15 2.28
C PHE A 122 1.24 8.67 2.28
N VAL A 123 1.67 9.24 1.15
CA VAL A 123 1.70 10.68 0.96
C VAL A 123 0.72 11.04 -0.15
N VAL A 124 -0.26 11.87 0.17
CA VAL A 124 -1.25 12.37 -0.78
C VAL A 124 -0.75 13.71 -1.33
N LEU A 125 -0.64 13.80 -2.64
CA LEU A 125 -0.23 15.00 -3.35
C LEU A 125 -1.38 15.54 -4.17
N ASP A 126 -1.52 16.87 -4.19
CA ASP A 126 -2.43 17.57 -5.12
C ASP A 126 -1.83 17.64 -6.55
N GLY A 127 -2.58 18.24 -7.48
CA GLY A 127 -2.17 18.38 -8.87
C GLY A 127 -0.88 19.20 -9.07
N GLU A 128 -0.52 20.07 -8.13
CA GLU A 128 0.72 20.84 -8.13
C GLU A 128 1.88 20.12 -7.44
N GLY A 129 1.63 18.94 -6.87
CA GLY A 129 2.63 18.15 -6.17
C GLY A 129 2.86 18.58 -4.72
N ARG A 130 1.96 19.37 -4.15
CA ARG A 130 2.02 19.76 -2.74
C ARG A 130 1.50 18.61 -1.88
N VAL A 131 2.14 18.35 -0.76
CA VAL A 131 1.70 17.36 0.23
C VAL A 131 0.45 17.89 0.93
N VAL A 132 -0.70 17.25 0.70
CA VAL A 132 -1.96 17.57 1.37
C VAL A 132 -2.23 16.69 2.59
N HIS A 133 -1.64 15.48 2.62
CA HIS A 133 -1.75 14.58 3.76
C HIS A 133 -0.61 13.56 3.80
N ILE A 134 -0.24 13.15 5.00
CA ILE A 134 0.65 12.00 5.25
C ILE A 134 -0.07 11.04 6.19
N GLN A 135 -0.33 9.82 5.72
CA GLN A 135 -0.99 8.78 6.48
C GLN A 135 0.01 7.74 6.97
N ASP A 136 0.15 7.62 8.27
CA ASP A 136 0.82 6.50 8.92
C ASP A 136 0.00 5.21 8.71
N SER A 137 0.64 4.18 8.16
CA SER A 137 -0.04 2.90 7.87
C SER A 137 -0.53 2.17 9.11
N SER A 138 0.09 2.39 10.26
CA SER A 138 -0.28 1.72 11.51
C SER A 138 -1.73 2.00 11.93
N PHE A 139 -2.25 3.18 11.58
CA PHE A 139 -3.66 3.52 11.82
C PHE A 139 -4.65 2.80 10.90
N LEU A 140 -4.15 2.17 9.82
CA LEU A 140 -4.97 1.44 8.86
C LEU A 140 -4.93 -0.08 9.10
N GLU A 141 -4.03 -0.52 9.95
CA GLU A 141 -3.77 -1.93 10.22
C GLU A 141 -4.85 -2.58 11.11
N GLU A 142 -5.05 -3.89 10.89
CA GLU A 142 -5.88 -4.74 11.71
C GLU A 142 -5.39 -6.19 11.63
N GLY A 143 -5.11 -6.79 12.78
CA GLY A 143 -4.58 -8.15 12.86
C GLY A 143 -3.25 -8.30 12.11
N LYS A 144 -3.22 -9.13 11.07
CA LYS A 144 -2.04 -9.37 10.23
C LYS A 144 -2.12 -8.67 8.86
N GLY A 145 -3.02 -7.72 8.71
CA GLY A 145 -3.27 -7.02 7.45
C GLY A 145 -3.84 -5.62 7.67
N TYR A 146 -4.73 -5.21 6.79
CA TYR A 146 -5.36 -3.89 6.79
C TYR A 146 -6.87 -3.99 6.98
N SER A 147 -7.43 -3.02 7.69
CA SER A 147 -8.87 -2.88 7.88
C SER A 147 -9.49 -2.16 6.69
N LYS A 148 -10.45 -2.80 6.02
CA LYS A 148 -11.20 -2.20 4.92
C LYS A 148 -11.86 -0.89 5.31
N GLU A 149 -12.51 -0.87 6.48
CA GLU A 149 -13.20 0.31 6.99
C GLU A 149 -12.23 1.49 7.20
N LYS A 150 -11.08 1.23 7.83
CA LYS A 150 -10.08 2.26 8.10
C LYS A 150 -9.48 2.80 6.81
N VAL A 151 -9.17 1.92 5.85
CA VAL A 151 -8.62 2.31 4.54
C VAL A 151 -9.64 3.10 3.74
N LEU A 152 -10.90 2.67 3.66
CA LEU A 152 -11.94 3.43 2.97
C LEU A 152 -12.16 4.80 3.63
N ARG A 153 -12.15 4.88 4.96
CA ARG A 153 -12.26 6.16 5.67
C ARG A 153 -11.10 7.11 5.32
N PHE A 154 -9.87 6.59 5.30
CA PHE A 154 -8.71 7.36 4.86
C PHE A 154 -8.90 7.87 3.43
N LEU A 155 -9.17 6.99 2.48
CA LEU A 155 -9.31 7.37 1.07
C LEU A 155 -10.44 8.39 0.86
N ASN A 156 -11.63 8.14 1.42
CA ASN A 156 -12.78 9.03 1.26
C ASN A 156 -12.59 10.41 1.90
N ALA A 157 -11.78 10.51 2.96
CA ALA A 157 -11.47 11.80 3.58
C ALA A 157 -10.58 12.70 2.71
N TRP A 158 -9.89 12.13 1.73
CA TRP A 158 -8.89 12.83 0.92
C TRP A 158 -9.18 12.77 -0.59
N THR A 159 -10.42 12.51 -0.99
CA THR A 159 -10.82 12.64 -2.41
C THR A 159 -10.72 14.09 -2.88
N PRO A 160 -10.58 14.36 -4.19
CA PRO A 160 -10.59 15.72 -4.71
C PRO A 160 -11.76 16.57 -4.21
N GLU A 161 -12.95 15.98 -4.15
CA GLU A 161 -14.16 16.64 -3.65
C GLU A 161 -14.09 16.92 -2.15
N ALA A 162 -13.58 15.98 -1.35
CA ALA A 162 -13.45 16.13 0.10
C ALA A 162 -12.53 17.29 0.50
N ILE A 163 -11.49 17.56 -0.30
CA ILE A 163 -10.56 18.67 -0.07
C ILE A 163 -10.93 19.95 -0.85
N GLY A 164 -12.12 19.98 -1.44
CA GLY A 164 -12.67 21.17 -2.10
C GLY A 164 -12.09 21.46 -3.49
N MET A 165 -11.45 20.50 -4.15
CA MET A 165 -11.05 20.66 -5.55
C MET A 165 -12.30 20.64 -6.45
N LYS A 166 -12.51 21.74 -7.18
CA LYS A 166 -13.61 21.83 -8.14
C LYS A 166 -13.30 20.98 -9.36
N LYS A 167 -14.32 20.26 -9.87
CA LYS A 167 -14.23 19.67 -11.22
C LYS A 167 -13.97 20.80 -12.19
N GLY A 168 -12.95 20.63 -13.03
CA GLY A 168 -12.65 21.62 -14.07
C GLY A 168 -13.90 21.87 -14.92
N SER A 169 -14.26 23.10 -15.06
CA SER A 169 -15.33 23.57 -15.94
C SER A 169 -14.85 23.53 -17.39
#